data_d74310964d3ebc7a12706f16214825c2
#
_entry.id   d74310964d3ebc7a12706f16214825c2
#
_cell.length_a   1.000
_cell.length_b   1.000
_cell.length_c   1.000
_cell.angle_alpha   90.00
_cell.angle_beta   90.00
_cell.angle_gamma   90.00
#
_symmetry.space_group_name_H-M   'P 1'
#
loop_
_entity.id
_entity.type
_entity.pdbx_description
1 polymer ?
#
loop_
_entity_poly.entity_id
_entity_poly.type
_entity_poly.pdbx_seq_one_letter_code
_entity_poly.pdbx_strand_id
1 'polypeptide(L)'
;MGEIIFKGFTVSMDTPLHGIFVDEYKSTDSLVYIKSLTYGVSAYCVIISEYSYNDVLAALKQSFIESSSTPQGVLYNSQIISLITKDVNQEAEIKGTFQDLDIFLHNPFQHGESYGYPIYCLGYYEKGNGIFVNNQQ
;
A
#
# COMPACT_ATOMS: atom_id res chain seq x y z
N MET A 1 -13.15 7.50 6.49
CA MET A 1 -12.02 7.42 5.55
C MET A 1 -11.30 6.09 5.77
N GLY A 2 -10.92 5.41 4.72
CA GLY A 2 -10.25 4.12 4.77
C GLY A 2 -9.06 4.08 3.81
N GLU A 3 -8.09 3.24 4.14
CA GLU A 3 -6.95 2.92 3.30
C GLU A 3 -6.95 1.42 3.02
N ILE A 4 -6.69 1.06 1.78
CA ILE A 4 -6.64 -0.31 1.30
C ILE A 4 -5.32 -0.52 0.58
N ILE A 5 -4.53 -1.48 1.02
CA ILE A 5 -3.22 -1.77 0.46
C ILE A 5 -3.15 -3.22 0.02
N PHE A 6 -2.81 -3.43 -1.25
CA PHE A 6 -2.45 -4.74 -1.76
C PHE A 6 -0.94 -4.84 -1.93
N LYS A 7 -0.32 -5.74 -1.19
CA LYS A 7 1.11 -6.02 -1.30
C LYS A 7 1.33 -7.01 -2.44
N GLY A 8 2.21 -6.64 -3.36
CA GLY A 8 2.57 -7.49 -4.49
C GLY A 8 3.76 -8.39 -4.14
N PHE A 9 4.95 -7.80 -4.10
CA PHE A 9 6.19 -8.52 -3.84
C PHE A 9 7.18 -7.66 -3.05
N THR A 10 8.17 -8.31 -2.47
CA THR A 10 9.25 -7.63 -1.75
C THR A 10 10.59 -7.97 -2.40
N VAL A 11 11.35 -6.95 -2.72
CA VAL A 11 12.76 -7.08 -3.10
C VAL A 11 13.59 -6.83 -1.86
N SER A 12 14.50 -7.74 -1.55
CA SER A 12 15.43 -7.59 -0.42
C SER A 12 16.85 -7.91 -0.85
N MET A 13 17.80 -7.21 -0.26
CA MET A 13 19.21 -7.51 -0.42
C MET A 13 19.72 -8.34 0.76
N ASP A 14 20.73 -9.16 0.52
CA ASP A 14 21.44 -9.83 1.59
C ASP A 14 22.17 -8.82 2.47
N THR A 15 22.35 -9.19 3.74
CA THR A 15 23.13 -8.36 4.65
C THR A 15 24.60 -8.38 4.23
N PRO A 16 25.22 -7.23 3.96
CA PRO A 16 26.62 -7.18 3.57
C PRO A 16 27.51 -7.72 4.71
N LEU A 17 28.35 -8.72 4.40
CA LEU A 17 29.25 -9.32 5.39
C LEU A 17 30.42 -8.38 5.77
N HIS A 18 30.80 -7.48 4.88
CA HIS A 18 31.97 -6.61 5.04
C HIS A 18 31.61 -5.11 4.95
N GLY A 19 30.35 -4.76 5.23
CA GLY A 19 29.85 -3.41 5.02
C GLY A 19 29.43 -3.14 3.57
N ILE A 20 28.87 -1.96 3.34
CA ILE A 20 28.36 -1.52 2.02
C ILE A 20 29.43 -0.79 1.22
N PHE A 21 30.43 -0.25 1.90
CA PHE A 21 31.46 0.60 1.30
C PHE A 21 32.77 -0.15 1.14
N VAL A 22 33.46 0.11 0.06
CA VAL A 22 34.79 -0.45 -0.24
C VAL A 22 35.87 0.17 0.67
N ASP A 23 35.68 1.45 1.03
CA ASP A 23 36.58 2.21 1.90
C ASP A 23 35.94 2.44 3.29
N GLU A 24 36.78 2.49 4.33
CA GLU A 24 36.34 2.87 5.67
C GLU A 24 35.85 4.31 5.72
N TYR A 25 34.56 4.51 5.81
CA TYR A 25 33.98 5.81 6.13
C TYR A 25 34.19 6.12 7.62
N LYS A 26 34.69 7.32 7.90
CA LYS A 26 35.03 7.75 9.27
C LYS A 26 33.84 7.89 10.22
N SER A 27 32.59 7.86 9.71
CA SER A 27 31.39 7.94 10.53
C SER A 27 30.24 7.22 9.84
N THR A 28 30.08 5.93 10.14
CA THR A 28 28.99 5.09 9.62
C THR A 28 27.84 4.94 10.60
N ASP A 29 27.98 5.48 11.83
CA ASP A 29 27.03 5.25 12.93
C ASP A 29 25.61 5.75 12.62
N SER A 30 25.47 6.72 11.72
CA SER A 30 24.18 7.29 11.30
C SER A 30 23.75 6.90 9.88
N LEU A 31 24.57 6.11 9.17
CA LEU A 31 24.23 5.68 7.83
C LEU A 31 23.18 4.57 7.89
N VAL A 32 22.14 4.72 7.05
CA VAL A 32 21.06 3.77 6.91
C VAL A 32 20.99 3.32 5.46
N TYR A 33 20.82 2.03 5.24
CA TYR A 33 20.58 1.48 3.93
C TYR A 33 19.20 0.82 3.85
N ILE A 34 18.63 0.77 2.66
CA ILE A 34 17.36 0.09 2.43
C ILE A 34 17.63 -1.41 2.31
N LYS A 35 17.17 -2.17 3.29
CA LYS A 35 17.29 -3.63 3.32
C LYS A 35 16.25 -4.29 2.41
N SER A 36 15.02 -3.75 2.38
CA SER A 36 13.97 -4.26 1.51
C SER A 36 12.97 -3.19 1.12
N LEU A 37 12.39 -3.39 -0.08
CA LEU A 37 11.29 -2.60 -0.62
C LEU A 37 10.13 -3.53 -0.93
N THR A 38 8.96 -3.23 -0.39
CA THR A 38 7.72 -3.91 -0.74
C THR A 38 6.95 -3.03 -1.73
N TYR A 39 6.64 -3.62 -2.87
CA TYR A 39 5.85 -3.00 -3.93
C TYR A 39 4.40 -3.44 -3.82
N GLY A 40 3.50 -2.56 -4.22
CA GLY A 40 2.08 -2.83 -4.20
C GLY A 40 1.27 -1.70 -4.82
N VAL A 41 -0.03 -1.78 -4.61
CA VAL A 41 -0.99 -0.76 -5.06
C VAL A 41 -1.89 -0.39 -3.89
N SER A 42 -2.42 0.83 -3.88
CA SER A 42 -3.32 1.27 -2.81
C SER A 42 -4.51 2.08 -3.31
N ALA A 43 -5.53 2.11 -2.48
CA ALA A 43 -6.64 3.04 -2.60
C ALA A 43 -6.91 3.72 -1.26
N TYR A 44 -7.03 5.03 -1.28
CA TYR A 44 -7.62 5.81 -0.19
C TYR A 44 -9.07 6.09 -0.54
N CYS A 45 -10.00 5.82 0.35
CA CYS A 45 -11.42 6.09 0.10
C CYS A 45 -12.06 6.92 1.21
N VAL A 46 -12.91 7.84 0.79
CA VAL A 46 -13.85 8.57 1.65
C VAL A 46 -15.24 8.13 1.29
N ILE A 47 -16.00 7.67 2.27
CA ILE A 47 -17.38 7.23 2.10
C ILE A 47 -18.27 8.11 2.94
N ILE A 48 -19.26 8.72 2.31
CA ILE A 48 -20.31 9.51 2.95
C ILE A 48 -21.61 8.72 2.80
N SER A 49 -22.21 8.35 3.92
CA SER A 49 -23.34 7.45 3.97
C SER A 49 -24.32 7.87 5.05
N GLU A 50 -25.60 7.58 4.83
CA GLU A 50 -26.65 7.67 5.86
C GLU A 50 -26.68 6.42 6.78
N TYR A 51 -25.96 5.35 6.41
CA TYR A 51 -25.81 4.14 7.21
C TYR A 51 -24.77 4.32 8.33
N SER A 52 -24.84 3.48 9.35
CA SER A 52 -23.88 3.53 10.44
C SER A 52 -22.45 3.15 9.97
N TYR A 53 -21.44 3.63 10.70
CA TYR A 53 -20.03 3.26 10.43
C TYR A 53 -19.82 1.74 10.38
N ASN A 54 -20.49 1.01 11.29
CA ASN A 54 -20.36 -0.45 11.37
C ASN A 54 -20.98 -1.15 10.16
N ASP A 55 -22.09 -0.65 9.65
CA ASP A 55 -22.73 -1.20 8.45
C ASP A 55 -21.86 -0.98 7.21
N VAL A 56 -21.32 0.23 7.06
CA VAL A 56 -20.40 0.57 5.97
C VAL A 56 -19.13 -0.27 6.03
N LEU A 57 -18.54 -0.43 7.23
CA LEU A 57 -17.35 -1.24 7.42
C LEU A 57 -17.61 -2.72 7.15
N ALA A 58 -18.76 -3.25 7.59
CA ALA A 58 -19.17 -4.63 7.33
C ALA A 58 -19.37 -4.87 5.83
N ALA A 59 -20.05 -3.95 5.14
CA ALA A 59 -20.26 -4.02 3.70
C ALA A 59 -18.95 -3.98 2.92
N LEU A 60 -17.99 -3.11 3.30
CA LEU A 60 -16.65 -3.08 2.72
C LEU A 60 -15.91 -4.40 2.94
N LYS A 61 -15.89 -4.92 4.16
CA LYS A 61 -15.21 -6.20 4.46
C LYS A 61 -15.83 -7.35 3.68
N GLN A 62 -17.14 -7.38 3.54
CA GLN A 62 -17.83 -8.41 2.78
C GLN A 62 -17.49 -8.35 1.30
N SER A 63 -17.36 -7.18 0.70
CA SER A 63 -16.91 -7.02 -0.69
C SER A 63 -15.52 -7.56 -0.96
N PHE A 64 -14.64 -7.62 0.06
CA PHE A 64 -13.32 -8.25 -0.04
C PHE A 64 -13.34 -9.78 0.01
N ILE A 65 -14.27 -10.37 0.75
CA ILE A 65 -14.26 -11.80 1.08
C ILE A 65 -15.10 -12.59 0.07
N GLU A 66 -16.18 -12.02 -0.37
CA GLU A 66 -17.12 -12.66 -1.27
C GLU A 66 -17.00 -12.06 -2.67
N SER A 67 -16.47 -12.84 -3.61
CA SER A 67 -16.57 -12.56 -5.05
C SER A 67 -18.03 -12.52 -5.55
N SER A 68 -18.99 -12.50 -4.65
CA SER A 68 -20.40 -12.47 -4.95
C SER A 68 -20.88 -11.01 -5.01
N SER A 69 -21.43 -10.70 -6.12
CA SER A 69 -22.07 -9.49 -6.63
C SER A 69 -23.14 -8.83 -5.75
N THR A 70 -23.14 -8.95 -4.44
CA THR A 70 -24.20 -8.46 -3.58
C THR A 70 -23.79 -7.91 -2.22
N PRO A 71 -22.98 -6.91 -2.15
CA PRO A 71 -23.04 -6.04 -0.99
C PRO A 71 -23.71 -4.76 -1.40
N GLN A 72 -25.15 -4.88 -1.89
CA GLN A 72 -25.03 -4.13 -1.40
C GLN A 72 -25.55 -2.76 -1.34
N GLY A 73 -26.78 -2.61 -1.13
CA GLY A 73 -27.44 -1.34 -0.98
C GLY A 73 -26.68 -0.28 -0.19
N VAL A 74 -25.91 -0.68 0.84
CA VAL A 74 -25.15 0.25 1.67
C VAL A 74 -24.08 1.00 0.86
N LEU A 75 -23.21 0.30 0.12
CA LEU A 75 -22.13 0.95 -0.61
C LEU A 75 -22.59 1.64 -1.89
N TYR A 76 -23.53 1.01 -2.60
CA TYR A 76 -24.12 1.61 -3.80
C TYR A 76 -24.97 2.85 -3.52
N ASN A 77 -25.57 2.94 -2.34
CA ASN A 77 -26.36 4.10 -1.91
C ASN A 77 -25.52 5.14 -1.15
N SER A 78 -24.21 4.94 -1.05
CA SER A 78 -23.29 5.88 -0.45
C SER A 78 -22.51 6.68 -1.50
N GLN A 79 -22.11 7.89 -1.16
CA GLN A 79 -21.16 8.66 -1.97
C GLN A 79 -19.75 8.17 -1.65
N ILE A 80 -19.01 7.79 -2.67
CA ILE A 80 -17.65 7.27 -2.52
C ILE A 80 -16.72 8.09 -3.41
N ILE A 81 -15.63 8.53 -2.83
CA ILE A 81 -14.51 9.10 -3.56
C ILE A 81 -13.29 8.26 -3.21
N SER A 82 -12.65 7.69 -4.21
CA SER A 82 -11.43 6.91 -4.05
C SER A 82 -10.28 7.50 -4.87
N LEU A 83 -9.10 7.52 -4.25
CA LEU A 83 -7.83 7.84 -4.87
C LEU A 83 -7.04 6.54 -5.01
N ILE A 84 -6.88 6.06 -6.23
CA ILE A 84 -6.24 4.79 -6.54
C ILE A 84 -4.85 5.05 -7.11
N THR A 85 -3.83 4.45 -6.50
CA THR A 85 -2.44 4.53 -6.95
C THR A 85 -1.95 3.14 -7.32
N LYS A 86 -1.57 2.97 -8.59
CA LYS A 86 -1.15 1.69 -9.16
C LYS A 86 0.30 1.67 -9.59
N ASP A 87 0.87 2.82 -9.94
CA ASP A 87 2.21 2.92 -10.50
C ASP A 87 2.88 4.23 -10.07
N VAL A 88 4.20 4.20 -9.93
CA VAL A 88 5.01 5.39 -9.61
C VAL A 88 5.08 6.39 -10.76
N ASN A 89 4.91 5.92 -11.98
CA ASN A 89 4.99 6.75 -13.20
C ASN A 89 3.62 7.28 -13.67
N GLN A 90 2.55 6.90 -12.98
CA GLN A 90 1.20 7.31 -13.30
C GLN A 90 0.64 8.18 -12.19
N GLU A 91 -0.14 9.18 -12.58
CA GLU A 91 -0.90 9.96 -11.61
C GLU A 91 -1.96 9.08 -10.93
N ALA A 92 -2.22 9.35 -9.66
CA ALA A 92 -3.26 8.65 -8.93
C ALA A 92 -4.63 8.93 -9.56
N GLU A 93 -5.42 7.88 -9.74
CA GLU A 93 -6.74 7.96 -10.34
C GLU A 93 -7.79 8.34 -9.29
N ILE A 94 -8.54 9.42 -9.53
CA ILE A 94 -9.70 9.77 -8.70
C ILE A 94 -10.94 9.12 -9.31
N LYS A 95 -11.62 8.29 -8.52
CA LYS A 95 -12.86 7.61 -8.91
C LYS A 95 -13.99 8.00 -7.94
N GLY A 96 -15.20 8.12 -8.47
CA GLY A 96 -16.37 8.64 -7.75
C GLY A 96 -17.46 7.61 -7.48
N THR A 97 -17.25 6.35 -7.82
CA THR A 97 -18.26 5.30 -7.66
C THR A 97 -17.72 4.10 -6.90
N PHE A 98 -18.62 3.38 -6.22
CA PHE A 98 -18.25 2.10 -5.60
C PHE A 98 -17.85 1.08 -6.67
N GLN A 99 -18.48 1.09 -7.83
CA GLN A 99 -18.15 0.16 -8.91
C GLN A 99 -16.68 0.28 -9.35
N ASP A 100 -16.14 1.49 -9.44
CA ASP A 100 -14.72 1.70 -9.78
C ASP A 100 -13.80 1.15 -8.68
N LEU A 101 -14.17 1.37 -7.42
CA LEU A 101 -13.44 0.81 -6.28
C LEU A 101 -13.52 -0.72 -6.29
N ASP A 102 -14.68 -1.30 -6.56
CA ASP A 102 -14.92 -2.73 -6.62
C ASP A 102 -14.07 -3.41 -7.72
N ILE A 103 -13.99 -2.81 -8.88
CA ILE A 103 -13.09 -3.27 -9.97
C ILE A 103 -11.63 -3.31 -9.48
N PHE A 104 -11.18 -2.26 -8.79
CA PHE A 104 -9.83 -2.23 -8.21
C PHE A 104 -9.64 -3.31 -7.14
N LEU A 105 -10.62 -3.54 -6.28
CA LEU A 105 -10.55 -4.54 -5.21
C LEU A 105 -10.39 -5.97 -5.75
N HIS A 106 -11.08 -6.28 -6.84
CA HIS A 106 -11.04 -7.62 -7.45
C HIS A 106 -9.88 -7.83 -8.43
N ASN A 107 -9.30 -6.76 -8.96
CA ASN A 107 -8.15 -6.82 -9.86
C ASN A 107 -7.16 -5.69 -9.58
N PRO A 108 -6.53 -5.69 -8.39
CA PRO A 108 -5.63 -4.60 -7.98
C PRO A 108 -4.38 -4.49 -8.85
N PHE A 109 -3.87 -5.62 -9.36
CA PHE A 109 -2.72 -5.69 -10.26
C PHE A 109 -3.20 -6.02 -11.67
N GLN A 110 -3.16 -5.06 -12.59
CA GLN A 110 -3.47 -5.32 -14.00
C GLN A 110 -2.31 -6.10 -14.62
N HIS A 111 -2.62 -7.25 -15.20
CA HIS A 111 -1.64 -8.15 -15.79
C HIS A 111 -0.74 -7.43 -16.82
N GLY A 112 0.56 -7.42 -16.56
CA GLY A 112 1.59 -6.97 -17.50
C GLY A 112 1.83 -5.46 -17.57
N GLU A 113 1.07 -4.63 -16.88
CA GLU A 113 1.19 -3.17 -17.01
C GLU A 113 1.91 -2.49 -15.85
N SER A 114 1.86 -3.04 -14.65
CA SER A 114 2.51 -2.42 -13.48
C SER A 114 2.87 -3.43 -12.40
N TYR A 115 4.03 -3.22 -11.80
CA TYR A 115 4.46 -3.94 -10.58
C TYR A 115 4.03 -3.22 -9.30
N GLY A 116 3.27 -2.14 -9.42
CA GLY A 116 2.95 -1.26 -8.31
C GLY A 116 4.03 -0.22 -8.05
N TYR A 117 3.96 0.39 -6.89
CA TYR A 117 4.93 1.37 -6.42
C TYR A 117 5.45 0.98 -5.02
N PRO A 118 6.59 1.52 -4.57
CA PRO A 118 7.09 1.24 -3.22
C PRO A 118 6.11 1.74 -2.16
N ILE A 119 5.48 0.81 -1.45
CA ILE A 119 4.50 1.11 -0.38
C ILE A 119 5.12 0.98 1.01
N TYR A 120 6.19 0.22 1.12
CA TYR A 120 6.88 0.00 2.38
C TYR A 120 8.36 -0.21 2.15
N CYS A 121 9.20 0.40 2.99
CA CYS A 121 10.63 0.14 3.00
C CYS A 121 11.10 -0.24 4.41
N LEU A 122 12.06 -1.13 4.47
CA LEU A 122 12.75 -1.50 5.69
C LEU A 122 14.21 -1.06 5.60
N GLY A 123 14.61 -0.18 6.52
CA GLY A 123 15.97 0.30 6.62
C GLY A 123 16.74 -0.38 7.75
N TYR A 124 18.05 -0.50 7.56
CA TYR A 124 18.97 -0.95 8.60
C TYR A 124 20.11 0.04 8.77
N TYR A 125 20.60 0.18 9.99
CA TYR A 125 21.87 0.88 10.22
C TYR A 125 23.01 0.07 9.61
N GLU A 126 23.91 0.75 8.92
CA GLU A 126 25.09 0.13 8.33
C GLU A 126 25.95 -0.53 9.43
N LYS A 127 26.15 0.16 10.53
CA LYS A 127 26.87 -0.36 11.68
C LYS A 127 25.97 -1.23 12.55
N GLY A 128 26.30 -2.51 12.60
CA GLY A 128 25.63 -3.50 13.46
C GLY A 128 24.31 -4.05 12.90
N ASN A 129 23.88 -3.64 11.71
CA ASN A 129 22.68 -4.12 11.04
C ASN A 129 21.40 -4.08 11.91
N GLY A 130 21.30 -3.08 12.80
CA GLY A 130 20.10 -2.82 13.56
C GLY A 130 18.99 -2.22 12.70
N ILE A 131 17.74 -2.54 12.99
CA ILE A 131 16.59 -1.98 12.25
C ILE A 131 16.51 -0.47 12.49
N PHE A 132 16.42 0.29 11.40
CA PHE A 132 16.17 1.71 11.45
C PHE A 132 14.67 1.95 11.65
N VAL A 133 14.33 2.66 12.73
CA VAL A 133 12.96 3.08 13.02
C VAL A 133 12.87 4.59 12.85
N ASN A 134 12.08 5.02 11.89
CA ASN A 134 11.79 6.44 11.73
C ASN A 134 10.68 6.84 12.72
N ASN A 135 11.05 7.57 13.77
CA ASN A 135 10.14 8.07 14.79
C ASN A 135 9.51 9.44 14.43
N GLN A 136 9.66 9.90 13.21
CA GLN A 136 8.96 11.09 12.76
C GLN A 136 7.50 10.73 12.48
N GLN A 137 6.66 11.11 13.42
CA GLN A 137 5.19 11.17 13.27
C GLN A 137 4.79 12.48 12.62
#